data_4240886f2ba033c4beecf83c5ddd589f
#
_entry.id   4240886f2ba033c4beecf83c5ddd589f
#
_cell.length_a   1.000
_cell.length_b   1.000
_cell.length_c   1.000
_cell.angle_alpha   90.00
_cell.angle_beta   90.00
_cell.angle_gamma   90.00
#
_symmetry.space_group_name_H-M   'P 1'
#
loop_
_entity.id
_entity.type
_entity.pdbx_description
1 polymer ?
#
loop_
_entity_poly.entity_id
_entity_poly.type
_entity_poly.pdbx_seq_one_letter_code
_entity_poly.pdbx_strand_id
1 'polypeptide(L)'
;MCARLEATKGDRPMNDAPVRTEVPQLDGKAIAELAEQLNQLLRLRTFPIGMKLFEDKAEMEAVPGLRRPPKGKTFTTCQLVTQSRMAGFTLGITTENVPPFSSCSSVIGLDSPGEIYTSGRKMEGVWFENREAAAAHQAQMPRVEPRYAGLAISPLRSARLDSPDVCLFYGNPAQMILFINGLQWRNYQRYEFSITGESACSDSWGHALKTRRVSLSIPCFAERRYGGVADDEMLMACPPEDLQRAVTGLQGLSKAGLRYPIMPFGPQAEPAEGMAKSYAGKS
;
A
#
# COMPACT_ATOMS: atom_id res chain seq x y z
N MET A 1 40.98 -13.63 26.22
CA MET A 1 39.95 -14.58 26.67
C MET A 1 38.61 -14.04 26.24
N CYS A 2 38.22 -14.38 25.00
CA CYS A 2 36.94 -13.96 24.37
C CYS A 2 35.89 -15.04 24.63
N ALA A 3 34.86 -14.70 25.37
CA ALA A 3 33.71 -15.59 25.55
C ALA A 3 32.87 -15.59 24.26
N ARG A 4 32.64 -16.78 23.70
CA ARG A 4 31.69 -17.04 22.60
C ARG A 4 30.29 -16.85 23.15
N LEU A 5 29.55 -15.90 22.57
CA LEU A 5 28.09 -15.81 22.71
C LEU A 5 27.48 -16.86 21.81
N GLU A 6 26.89 -17.88 22.40
CA GLU A 6 26.06 -18.86 21.70
C GLU A 6 24.75 -18.19 21.25
N ALA A 7 24.49 -18.23 19.96
CA ALA A 7 23.23 -17.78 19.37
C ALA A 7 22.13 -18.77 19.76
N THR A 8 21.20 -18.34 20.59
CA THR A 8 19.96 -19.10 20.85
C THR A 8 19.07 -19.02 19.61
N LYS A 9 18.93 -20.14 18.92
CA LYS A 9 17.89 -20.37 17.92
C LYS A 9 16.53 -20.24 18.60
N GLY A 10 15.85 -19.15 18.32
CA GLY A 10 14.45 -18.94 18.65
C GLY A 10 13.69 -18.50 17.39
N ASP A 11 13.54 -19.43 16.44
CA ASP A 11 12.53 -19.29 15.40
C ASP A 11 11.15 -19.35 16.06
N ARG A 12 10.59 -18.18 16.41
CA ARG A 12 9.15 -18.08 16.63
C ARG A 12 8.50 -18.00 15.25
N PRO A 13 7.54 -18.89 14.94
CA PRO A 13 6.78 -18.76 13.72
C PRO A 13 6.09 -17.40 13.71
N MET A 14 6.24 -16.66 12.61
CA MET A 14 5.49 -15.45 12.37
C MET A 14 4.00 -15.77 12.57
N ASN A 15 3.36 -15.02 13.46
CA ASN A 15 1.95 -15.16 13.82
C ASN A 15 1.09 -15.35 12.58
N ASP A 16 0.62 -16.57 12.38
CA ASP A 16 -0.55 -16.85 11.56
C ASP A 16 -1.76 -16.28 12.26
N ALA A 17 -2.08 -15.03 11.93
CA ALA A 17 -3.39 -14.50 12.28
C ALA A 17 -4.43 -15.41 11.59
N PRO A 18 -5.52 -15.81 12.27
CA PRO A 18 -6.50 -16.74 11.71
C PRO A 18 -7.01 -16.17 10.37
N VAL A 19 -6.98 -17.00 9.33
CA VAL A 19 -7.60 -16.71 8.05
C VAL A 19 -9.07 -16.44 8.34
N ARG A 20 -9.48 -15.18 8.16
CA ARG A 20 -10.88 -14.78 8.34
C ARG A 20 -11.72 -15.45 7.26
N THR A 21 -12.62 -16.33 7.67
CA THR A 21 -13.44 -17.17 6.79
C THR A 21 -14.59 -16.41 6.10
N GLU A 22 -14.90 -15.18 6.49
CA GLU A 22 -15.86 -14.32 5.80
C GLU A 22 -15.37 -12.87 5.82
N VAL A 23 -14.96 -12.36 4.66
CA VAL A 23 -14.64 -10.96 4.47
C VAL A 23 -15.92 -10.24 4.05
N PRO A 24 -16.41 -9.24 4.80
CA PRO A 24 -17.54 -8.43 4.36
C PRO A 24 -17.21 -7.81 3.00
N GLN A 25 -17.98 -8.14 1.98
CA GLN A 25 -17.84 -7.47 0.69
C GLN A 25 -18.41 -6.05 0.84
N LEU A 26 -17.52 -5.07 0.79
CA LEU A 26 -17.90 -3.67 0.77
C LEU A 26 -18.20 -3.26 -0.67
N ASP A 27 -19.43 -2.80 -0.92
CA ASP A 27 -19.78 -2.24 -2.22
C ASP A 27 -19.01 -0.94 -2.51
N GLY A 28 -19.04 -0.49 -3.75
CA GLY A 28 -18.31 0.71 -4.17
C GLY A 28 -18.75 1.97 -3.42
N LYS A 29 -20.00 2.06 -3.00
CA LYS A 29 -20.52 3.21 -2.25
C LYS A 29 -19.98 3.25 -0.82
N ALA A 30 -20.02 2.13 -0.11
CA ALA A 30 -19.45 2.03 1.23
C ALA A 30 -17.93 2.34 1.24
N ILE A 31 -17.20 1.84 0.24
CA ILE A 31 -15.77 2.14 0.07
C ILE A 31 -15.55 3.63 -0.21
N ALA A 32 -16.38 4.27 -1.03
CA ALA A 32 -16.27 5.70 -1.31
C ALA A 32 -16.50 6.56 -0.06
N GLU A 33 -17.46 6.20 0.76
CA GLU A 33 -17.71 6.86 2.05
C GLU A 33 -16.52 6.72 3.01
N LEU A 34 -15.91 5.54 3.08
CA LEU A 34 -14.69 5.31 3.88
C LEU A 34 -13.51 6.14 3.36
N ALA A 35 -13.32 6.24 2.05
CA ALA A 35 -12.27 7.05 1.46
C ALA A 35 -12.44 8.54 1.74
N GLU A 36 -13.67 9.04 1.70
CA GLU A 36 -13.98 10.43 2.04
C GLU A 36 -13.69 10.71 3.52
N GLN A 37 -14.11 9.82 4.41
CA GLN A 37 -13.83 9.92 5.85
C GLN A 37 -12.32 9.87 6.13
N LEU A 38 -11.59 8.96 5.47
CA LEU A 38 -10.13 8.91 5.57
C LEU A 38 -9.49 10.23 5.16
N ASN A 39 -9.94 10.78 4.02
CA ASN A 39 -9.44 12.05 3.51
C ASN A 39 -9.71 13.22 4.47
N GLN A 40 -10.90 13.28 5.07
CA GLN A 40 -11.24 14.30 6.06
C GLN A 40 -10.39 14.17 7.34
N LEU A 41 -10.16 12.94 7.82
CA LEU A 41 -9.41 12.68 9.05
C LEU A 41 -7.91 12.92 8.88
N LEU A 42 -7.34 12.56 7.73
CA LEU A 42 -5.90 12.65 7.47
C LEU A 42 -5.50 13.81 6.55
N ARG A 43 -6.44 14.46 5.85
CA ARG A 43 -6.17 15.56 4.89
C ARG A 43 -5.14 15.16 3.84
N LEU A 44 -5.41 14.06 3.16
CA LEU A 44 -4.52 13.52 2.13
C LEU A 44 -4.41 14.48 0.94
N ARG A 45 -3.23 14.57 0.34
CA ARG A 45 -2.97 15.43 -0.83
C ARG A 45 -3.55 14.88 -2.12
N THR A 46 -3.68 13.54 -2.20
CA THR A 46 -4.16 12.84 -3.39
C THR A 46 -5.26 11.85 -3.02
N PHE A 47 -6.00 11.38 -4.01
CA PHE A 47 -7.10 10.47 -3.75
C PHE A 47 -6.60 9.10 -3.28
N PRO A 48 -7.19 8.52 -2.23
CA PRO A 48 -7.11 7.10 -1.98
C PRO A 48 -7.66 6.35 -3.19
N ILE A 49 -6.96 5.30 -3.61
CA ILE A 49 -7.32 4.49 -4.78
C ILE A 49 -7.54 3.04 -4.41
N GLY A 50 -8.35 2.34 -5.22
CA GLY A 50 -8.54 0.90 -5.17
C GLY A 50 -7.90 0.24 -6.37
N MET A 51 -7.41 -0.97 -6.18
CA MET A 51 -7.00 -1.88 -7.23
C MET A 51 -7.84 -3.15 -7.16
N LYS A 52 -8.29 -3.63 -8.32
CA LYS A 52 -9.02 -4.89 -8.45
C LYS A 52 -8.46 -5.69 -9.61
N LEU A 53 -8.11 -6.95 -9.33
CA LEU A 53 -7.60 -7.90 -10.30
C LEU A 53 -8.76 -8.65 -10.95
N PHE A 54 -8.66 -8.96 -12.23
CA PHE A 54 -9.67 -9.64 -13.02
C PHE A 54 -9.05 -10.82 -13.77
N GLU A 55 -9.65 -11.98 -13.65
CA GLU A 55 -9.28 -13.18 -14.42
C GLU A 55 -9.86 -13.08 -15.83
N ASP A 56 -10.98 -12.38 -16.02
CA ASP A 56 -11.59 -12.07 -17.30
C ASP A 56 -11.43 -10.59 -17.67
N LYS A 57 -10.89 -10.34 -18.87
CA LYS A 57 -10.73 -9.00 -19.43
C LYS A 57 -12.07 -8.29 -19.66
N ALA A 58 -13.13 -9.03 -20.07
CA ALA A 58 -14.43 -8.46 -20.30
C ALA A 58 -15.08 -7.93 -19.01
N GLU A 59 -14.90 -8.65 -17.89
CA GLU A 59 -15.35 -8.16 -16.59
C GLU A 59 -14.64 -6.87 -16.18
N MET A 60 -13.33 -6.77 -16.42
CA MET A 60 -12.60 -5.53 -16.19
C MET A 60 -13.11 -4.39 -17.07
N GLU A 61 -13.36 -4.67 -18.34
CA GLU A 61 -13.84 -3.66 -19.31
C GLU A 61 -15.28 -3.19 -19.00
N ALA A 62 -16.05 -3.97 -18.25
CA ALA A 62 -17.38 -3.59 -17.78
C ALA A 62 -17.35 -2.59 -16.59
N VAL A 63 -16.18 -2.30 -15.99
CA VAL A 63 -16.08 -1.32 -14.91
C VAL A 63 -16.51 0.06 -15.39
N PRO A 64 -17.47 0.74 -14.72
CA PRO A 64 -18.01 2.01 -15.17
C PRO A 64 -16.95 3.10 -15.34
N GLY A 65 -16.92 3.76 -16.50
CA GLY A 65 -16.01 4.86 -16.80
C GLY A 65 -14.54 4.46 -16.88
N LEU A 66 -14.27 3.18 -17.07
CA LEU A 66 -12.92 2.67 -17.28
C LEU A 66 -12.32 3.24 -18.57
N ARG A 67 -11.08 3.69 -18.47
CA ARG A 67 -10.28 4.17 -19.59
C ARG A 67 -9.12 3.21 -19.83
N ARG A 68 -8.81 2.98 -21.08
CA ARG A 68 -7.61 2.22 -21.47
C ARG A 68 -6.46 3.19 -21.74
N PRO A 69 -5.24 2.88 -21.32
CA PRO A 69 -4.07 3.61 -21.80
C PRO A 69 -4.01 3.62 -23.34
N PRO A 70 -3.40 4.64 -23.96
CA PRO A 70 -3.32 4.71 -25.44
C PRO A 70 -2.67 3.44 -26.03
N LYS A 71 -3.25 2.94 -27.13
CA LYS A 71 -2.75 1.75 -27.82
C LYS A 71 -1.27 1.91 -28.21
N GLY A 72 -0.49 0.85 -27.98
CA GLY A 72 0.95 0.81 -28.31
C GLY A 72 1.82 1.65 -27.36
N LYS A 73 1.28 2.14 -26.25
CA LYS A 73 2.03 2.80 -25.18
C LYS A 73 2.05 1.94 -23.93
N THR A 74 3.24 1.77 -23.39
CA THR A 74 3.45 1.09 -22.09
C THR A 74 3.83 2.11 -21.02
N PHE A 75 3.38 1.85 -19.80
CA PHE A 75 3.60 2.68 -18.64
C PHE A 75 4.09 1.81 -17.48
N THR A 76 4.87 2.35 -16.58
CA THR A 76 5.09 1.69 -15.29
C THR A 76 3.79 1.68 -14.49
N THR A 77 3.61 0.68 -13.63
CA THR A 77 2.41 0.62 -12.77
C THR A 77 2.30 1.87 -11.89
N CYS A 78 3.41 2.40 -11.38
CA CYS A 78 3.42 3.64 -10.60
C CYS A 78 2.95 4.87 -11.40
N GLN A 79 3.24 4.97 -12.71
CA GLN A 79 2.67 6.03 -13.56
C GLN A 79 1.15 5.92 -13.68
N LEU A 80 0.62 4.70 -13.79
CA LEU A 80 -0.82 4.46 -13.88
C LEU A 80 -1.52 4.72 -12.53
N VAL A 81 -0.90 4.32 -11.44
CA VAL A 81 -1.33 4.67 -10.08
C VAL A 81 -1.42 6.20 -9.91
N THR A 82 -0.42 6.93 -10.38
CA THR A 82 -0.40 8.39 -10.28
C THR A 82 -1.50 9.06 -11.10
N GLN A 83 -1.81 8.56 -12.29
CA GLN A 83 -2.94 9.07 -13.07
C GLN A 83 -4.27 8.89 -12.32
N SER A 84 -4.44 7.81 -11.57
CA SER A 84 -5.62 7.59 -10.75
C SER A 84 -5.61 8.49 -9.50
N ARG A 85 -4.51 8.50 -8.72
CA ARG A 85 -4.47 9.23 -7.46
C ARG A 85 -4.48 10.75 -7.61
N MET A 86 -3.92 11.30 -8.69
CA MET A 86 -3.81 12.74 -8.91
C MET A 86 -4.89 13.27 -9.86
N ALA A 87 -5.13 12.58 -10.97
CA ALA A 87 -6.06 13.04 -12.00
C ALA A 87 -7.47 12.43 -11.88
N GLY A 88 -7.67 11.46 -11.01
CA GLY A 88 -8.98 10.86 -10.77
C GLY A 88 -9.44 9.87 -11.84
N PHE A 89 -8.52 9.33 -12.66
CA PHE A 89 -8.89 8.41 -13.73
C PHE A 89 -9.14 7.01 -13.19
N THR A 90 -10.17 6.36 -13.75
CA THR A 90 -10.38 4.91 -13.63
C THR A 90 -9.72 4.26 -14.84
N LEU A 91 -8.72 3.41 -14.59
CA LEU A 91 -7.86 2.82 -15.62
C LEU A 91 -7.97 1.31 -15.62
N GLY A 92 -8.12 0.71 -16.81
CA GLY A 92 -8.01 -0.72 -17.04
C GLY A 92 -6.66 -1.04 -17.68
N ILE A 93 -5.91 -1.96 -17.09
CA ILE A 93 -4.53 -2.29 -17.43
C ILE A 93 -4.44 -3.77 -17.76
N THR A 94 -3.76 -4.11 -18.86
CA THR A 94 -3.40 -5.47 -19.25
C THR A 94 -1.91 -5.54 -19.55
N THR A 95 -1.39 -6.71 -19.92
CA THR A 95 0.00 -6.90 -20.37
C THR A 95 0.41 -5.98 -21.51
N GLU A 96 -0.55 -5.49 -22.32
CA GLU A 96 -0.28 -4.52 -23.39
C GLU A 96 0.09 -3.12 -22.89
N ASN A 97 -0.20 -2.79 -21.64
CA ASN A 97 -0.08 -1.44 -21.09
C ASN A 97 1.10 -1.28 -20.12
N VAL A 98 1.72 -2.36 -19.70
CA VAL A 98 2.90 -2.38 -18.82
C VAL A 98 4.04 -3.13 -19.51
N PRO A 99 5.32 -2.83 -19.19
CA PRO A 99 6.42 -3.60 -19.76
C PRO A 99 6.24 -5.09 -19.45
N PRO A 100 6.24 -5.97 -20.47
CA PRO A 100 6.01 -7.39 -20.26
C PRO A 100 7.15 -8.03 -19.48
N PHE A 101 6.86 -9.10 -18.74
CA PHE A 101 7.81 -9.88 -17.93
C PHE A 101 8.68 -9.03 -16.98
N SER A 102 8.19 -7.85 -16.60
CA SER A 102 8.87 -6.90 -15.72
C SER A 102 8.40 -7.03 -14.27
N SER A 103 9.05 -6.28 -13.37
CA SER A 103 8.52 -6.09 -12.02
C SER A 103 7.13 -5.46 -12.03
N CYS A 104 6.85 -4.53 -12.96
CA CYS A 104 5.54 -3.88 -13.06
C CYS A 104 4.40 -4.84 -13.33
N SER A 105 4.59 -5.82 -14.23
CA SER A 105 3.56 -6.78 -14.61
C SER A 105 3.49 -7.97 -13.64
N SER A 106 4.64 -8.45 -13.16
CA SER A 106 4.70 -9.63 -12.29
C SER A 106 4.27 -9.35 -10.85
N VAL A 107 4.44 -8.13 -10.35
CA VAL A 107 3.97 -7.76 -9.00
C VAL A 107 2.44 -7.81 -8.89
N ILE A 108 1.73 -7.54 -9.97
CA ILE A 108 0.26 -7.54 -10.05
C ILE A 108 -0.32 -8.80 -10.71
N GLY A 109 0.49 -9.81 -10.95
CA GLY A 109 0.03 -11.12 -11.44
C GLY A 109 -0.48 -11.15 -12.87
N LEU A 110 -0.05 -10.22 -13.74
CA LEU A 110 -0.38 -10.24 -15.16
C LEU A 110 0.52 -11.20 -15.95
N ASP A 111 1.78 -11.36 -15.53
CA ASP A 111 2.73 -12.32 -16.10
C ASP A 111 3.78 -12.75 -15.05
N SER A 112 4.64 -13.68 -15.44
CA SER A 112 5.81 -14.07 -14.66
C SER A 112 6.99 -13.13 -14.95
N PRO A 113 7.90 -12.89 -13.99
CA PRO A 113 9.08 -12.09 -14.26
C PRO A 113 9.99 -12.81 -15.27
N GLY A 114 10.49 -12.06 -16.25
CA GLY A 114 11.43 -12.60 -17.25
C GLY A 114 12.82 -12.90 -16.65
N GLU A 115 13.58 -13.79 -17.32
CA GLU A 115 14.92 -14.19 -16.89
C GLU A 115 15.86 -13.01 -16.68
N ILE A 116 15.75 -11.96 -17.50
CA ILE A 116 16.58 -10.75 -17.35
C ILE A 116 16.41 -10.07 -16.00
N TYR A 117 15.23 -10.20 -15.36
CA TYR A 117 14.95 -9.71 -14.00
C TYR A 117 15.37 -10.73 -12.95
N THR A 118 14.91 -11.98 -13.07
CA THR A 118 15.18 -13.03 -12.07
C THR A 118 16.64 -13.37 -11.92
N SER A 119 17.42 -13.28 -13.01
CA SER A 119 18.89 -13.44 -12.98
C SER A 119 19.64 -12.25 -12.40
N GLY A 120 18.97 -11.13 -12.10
CA GLY A 120 19.58 -9.90 -11.63
C GLY A 120 20.22 -9.03 -12.73
N ARG A 121 20.36 -9.54 -13.95
CA ARG A 121 21.07 -8.85 -15.06
C ARG A 121 20.50 -7.46 -15.36
N LYS A 122 19.19 -7.24 -15.19
CA LYS A 122 18.55 -5.95 -15.43
C LYS A 122 18.97 -4.86 -14.44
N MET A 123 19.37 -5.25 -13.23
CA MET A 123 19.61 -4.33 -12.14
C MET A 123 21.09 -4.25 -11.72
N GLU A 124 21.92 -5.16 -12.22
CA GLU A 124 23.37 -5.17 -12.04
C GLU A 124 24.01 -3.88 -12.59
N GLY A 125 24.91 -3.27 -11.84
CA GLY A 125 25.58 -2.01 -12.20
C GLY A 125 24.68 -0.77 -12.19
N VAL A 126 23.39 -0.91 -11.82
CA VAL A 126 22.43 0.21 -11.73
C VAL A 126 21.95 0.38 -10.29
N TRP A 127 21.32 -0.65 -9.73
CA TRP A 127 20.81 -0.66 -8.34
C TRP A 127 21.67 -1.49 -7.40
N PHE A 128 22.39 -2.45 -7.95
CA PHE A 128 23.27 -3.36 -7.22
C PHE A 128 24.61 -3.45 -7.94
N GLU A 129 25.67 -3.56 -7.16
CA GLU A 129 27.03 -3.67 -7.69
C GLU A 129 27.22 -4.93 -8.54
N ASN A 130 26.60 -6.03 -8.13
CA ASN A 130 26.76 -7.32 -8.77
C ASN A 130 25.42 -8.03 -9.00
N ARG A 131 25.50 -9.08 -9.81
CA ARG A 131 24.34 -9.86 -10.25
C ARG A 131 23.72 -10.70 -9.14
N GLU A 132 24.53 -11.21 -8.23
CA GLU A 132 24.06 -12.02 -7.11
C GLU A 132 23.15 -11.19 -6.17
N ALA A 133 23.58 -9.99 -5.81
CA ALA A 133 22.77 -9.07 -5.00
C ALA A 133 21.47 -8.67 -5.71
N ALA A 134 21.55 -8.39 -7.01
CA ALA A 134 20.39 -8.08 -7.83
C ALA A 134 19.40 -9.27 -7.93
N ALA A 135 19.89 -10.50 -8.12
CA ALA A 135 19.08 -11.69 -8.16
C ALA A 135 18.45 -12.00 -6.79
N ALA A 136 19.20 -11.83 -5.70
CA ALA A 136 18.69 -11.99 -4.35
C ALA A 136 17.55 -11.01 -4.05
N HIS A 137 17.67 -9.74 -4.46
CA HIS A 137 16.58 -8.76 -4.38
C HIS A 137 15.35 -9.25 -5.14
N GLN A 138 15.51 -9.68 -6.40
CA GLN A 138 14.39 -10.15 -7.22
C GLN A 138 13.70 -11.38 -6.62
N ALA A 139 14.43 -12.26 -5.95
CA ALA A 139 13.88 -13.44 -5.28
C ALA A 139 13.04 -13.08 -4.03
N GLN A 140 13.33 -11.96 -3.39
CA GLN A 140 12.61 -11.50 -2.18
C GLN A 140 11.36 -10.67 -2.49
N MET A 141 11.19 -10.21 -3.74
CA MET A 141 10.05 -9.37 -4.09
C MET A 141 8.72 -10.12 -3.97
N PRO A 142 7.76 -9.64 -3.16
CA PRO A 142 6.39 -10.15 -3.21
C PRO A 142 5.79 -10.00 -4.61
N ARG A 143 5.26 -11.09 -5.16
CA ARG A 143 4.56 -11.12 -6.45
C ARG A 143 3.29 -11.92 -6.32
N VAL A 144 2.27 -11.49 -7.05
CA VAL A 144 1.02 -12.22 -7.21
C VAL A 144 1.22 -13.31 -8.26
N GLU A 145 0.62 -14.47 -8.04
CA GLU A 145 0.68 -15.56 -9.03
C GLU A 145 0.07 -15.12 -10.37
N PRO A 146 0.73 -15.42 -11.51
CA PRO A 146 0.30 -14.95 -12.82
C PRO A 146 -0.94 -15.72 -13.30
N ARG A 147 -2.10 -15.12 -13.13
CA ARG A 147 -3.39 -15.69 -13.58
C ARG A 147 -4.41 -14.62 -14.00
N TYR A 148 -4.06 -13.35 -13.90
CA TYR A 148 -4.99 -12.28 -14.16
C TYR A 148 -4.86 -11.73 -15.57
N ALA A 149 -6.01 -11.51 -16.22
CA ALA A 149 -6.09 -10.90 -17.55
C ALA A 149 -5.98 -9.37 -17.49
N GLY A 150 -6.30 -8.78 -16.32
CA GLY A 150 -6.23 -7.33 -16.16
C GLY A 150 -6.34 -6.85 -14.72
N LEU A 151 -6.05 -5.57 -14.56
CA LEU A 151 -6.14 -4.82 -13.32
C LEU A 151 -6.93 -3.54 -13.58
N ALA A 152 -7.94 -3.23 -12.75
CA ALA A 152 -8.53 -1.89 -12.71
C ALA A 152 -7.99 -1.11 -11.52
N ILE A 153 -7.65 0.17 -11.76
CA ILE A 153 -7.24 1.15 -10.74
C ILE A 153 -8.25 2.30 -10.78
N SER A 154 -8.80 2.69 -9.63
CA SER A 154 -9.77 3.77 -9.56
C SER A 154 -9.66 4.54 -8.25
N PRO A 155 -9.92 5.86 -8.23
CA PRO A 155 -10.15 6.58 -6.98
C PRO A 155 -11.30 5.94 -6.22
N LEU A 156 -11.12 5.61 -4.95
CA LEU A 156 -12.16 4.97 -4.14
C LEU A 156 -13.43 5.81 -4.07
N ARG A 157 -13.29 7.14 -4.00
CA ARG A 157 -14.42 8.07 -3.97
C ARG A 157 -15.34 8.00 -5.20
N SER A 158 -14.87 7.41 -6.30
CA SER A 158 -15.67 7.29 -7.53
C SER A 158 -16.76 6.22 -7.45
N ALA A 159 -16.69 5.33 -6.46
CA ALA A 159 -17.58 4.18 -6.27
C ALA A 159 -17.67 3.23 -7.49
N ARG A 160 -16.60 3.16 -8.30
CA ARG A 160 -16.59 2.39 -9.55
C ARG A 160 -16.06 0.97 -9.41
N LEU A 161 -15.37 0.67 -8.31
CA LEU A 161 -14.87 -0.65 -7.99
C LEU A 161 -15.61 -1.20 -6.77
N ASP A 162 -16.42 -2.21 -7.00
CA ASP A 162 -16.99 -3.00 -5.91
C ASP A 162 -15.91 -3.94 -5.37
N SER A 163 -15.76 -3.97 -4.04
CA SER A 163 -14.81 -4.84 -3.34
C SER A 163 -13.42 -4.86 -4.00
N PRO A 164 -12.68 -3.74 -4.01
CA PRO A 164 -11.31 -3.74 -4.49
C PRO A 164 -10.46 -4.74 -3.68
N ASP A 165 -9.47 -5.37 -4.32
CA ASP A 165 -8.59 -6.32 -3.64
C ASP A 165 -7.65 -5.63 -2.67
N VAL A 166 -7.25 -4.39 -2.99
CA VAL A 166 -6.40 -3.55 -2.15
C VAL A 166 -6.78 -2.08 -2.27
N CYS A 167 -6.72 -1.37 -1.15
CA CYS A 167 -6.83 0.07 -1.04
C CYS A 167 -5.45 0.68 -0.80
N LEU A 168 -5.14 1.77 -1.50
CA LEU A 168 -3.86 2.48 -1.41
C LEU A 168 -4.08 3.95 -1.09
N PHE A 169 -3.16 4.53 -0.33
CA PHE A 169 -3.04 5.98 -0.23
C PHE A 169 -1.60 6.41 0.06
N TYR A 170 -1.29 7.61 -0.39
CA TYR A 170 0.00 8.25 -0.12
C TYR A 170 -0.18 9.33 0.94
N GLY A 171 0.78 9.44 1.83
CA GLY A 171 0.76 10.42 2.90
C GLY A 171 2.13 10.56 3.56
N ASN A 172 2.28 11.56 4.41
CA ASN A 172 3.49 11.77 5.17
C ASN A 172 3.56 10.85 6.42
N PRO A 173 4.72 10.73 7.08
CA PRO A 173 4.89 9.87 8.26
C PRO A 173 3.88 10.14 9.38
N ALA A 174 3.46 11.40 9.60
CA ALA A 174 2.49 11.74 10.63
C ALA A 174 1.08 11.22 10.30
N GLN A 175 0.70 11.17 9.03
CA GLN A 175 -0.55 10.56 8.57
C GLN A 175 -0.48 9.03 8.69
N MET A 176 0.68 8.42 8.36
CA MET A 176 0.88 6.98 8.45
C MET A 176 0.79 6.47 9.89
N ILE A 177 1.44 7.15 10.85
CA ILE A 177 1.37 6.72 12.24
C ILE A 177 -0.05 6.82 12.81
N LEU A 178 -0.81 7.86 12.45
CA LEU A 178 -2.22 7.96 12.86
C LEU A 178 -3.08 6.86 12.26
N PHE A 179 -2.85 6.48 10.99
CA PHE A 179 -3.55 5.35 10.37
C PHE A 179 -3.26 4.03 11.11
N ILE A 180 -1.99 3.76 11.45
CA ILE A 180 -1.58 2.59 12.24
C ILE A 180 -2.26 2.61 13.62
N ASN A 181 -2.29 3.76 14.29
CA ASN A 181 -2.98 3.91 15.57
C ASN A 181 -4.50 3.64 15.42
N GLY A 182 -5.09 4.05 14.29
CA GLY A 182 -6.48 3.72 13.95
C GLY A 182 -6.71 2.21 13.83
N LEU A 183 -5.79 1.49 13.18
CA LEU A 183 -5.84 0.02 13.11
C LEU A 183 -5.75 -0.64 14.49
N GLN A 184 -5.02 -0.04 15.42
CA GLN A 184 -4.78 -0.56 16.78
C GLN A 184 -5.86 -0.14 17.77
N TRP A 185 -6.80 0.73 17.41
CA TRP A 185 -7.75 1.38 18.33
C TRP A 185 -8.54 0.42 19.20
N ARG A 186 -9.06 -0.67 18.64
CA ARG A 186 -9.87 -1.65 19.39
C ARG A 186 -9.05 -2.77 19.97
N ASN A 187 -8.15 -3.30 19.16
CA ASN A 187 -7.30 -4.43 19.52
C ASN A 187 -5.85 -4.11 19.15
N TYR A 188 -5.00 -4.06 20.13
CA TYR A 188 -3.57 -3.83 19.89
C TYR A 188 -2.97 -4.97 19.08
N GLN A 189 -2.29 -4.60 17.99
CA GLN A 189 -1.45 -5.48 17.20
C GLN A 189 -0.18 -4.73 16.86
N ARG A 190 0.98 -5.36 17.06
CA ARG A 190 2.25 -4.85 16.54
C ARG A 190 2.28 -5.05 15.03
N TYR A 191 2.61 -3.99 14.29
CA TYR A 191 2.85 -4.06 12.86
C TYR A 191 4.34 -4.08 12.58
N GLU A 192 4.76 -4.97 11.68
CA GLU A 192 6.12 -5.08 11.17
C GLU A 192 6.03 -4.98 9.65
N PHE A 193 6.89 -4.13 9.08
CA PHE A 193 6.94 -3.88 7.64
C PHE A 193 8.34 -4.19 7.15
N SER A 194 8.43 -4.98 6.08
CA SER A 194 9.68 -5.28 5.40
C SER A 194 9.82 -4.43 4.13
N ILE A 195 11.03 -4.06 3.80
CA ILE A 195 11.34 -3.22 2.65
C ILE A 195 12.46 -3.88 1.85
N THR A 196 12.18 -4.13 0.57
CA THR A 196 13.19 -4.64 -0.37
C THR A 196 14.10 -3.54 -0.92
N GLY A 197 13.70 -2.27 -0.75
CA GLY A 197 14.43 -1.10 -1.20
C GLY A 197 13.96 -0.61 -2.55
N GLU A 198 14.47 -1.13 -3.64
CA GLU A 198 13.93 -0.84 -4.98
C GLU A 198 12.66 -1.66 -5.22
N SER A 199 11.77 -1.17 -6.10
CA SER A 199 10.47 -1.79 -6.37
C SER A 199 9.50 -1.75 -5.17
N ALA A 200 9.32 -0.58 -4.56
CA ALA A 200 8.37 -0.35 -3.46
C ALA A 200 6.93 -0.80 -3.77
N CYS A 201 6.58 -0.90 -5.04
CA CYS A 201 5.31 -1.49 -5.49
C CYS A 201 5.13 -2.95 -5.03
N SER A 202 6.21 -3.73 -4.96
CA SER A 202 6.14 -5.10 -4.45
C SER A 202 5.92 -5.16 -2.95
N ASP A 203 6.55 -4.23 -2.21
CA ASP A 203 6.41 -4.14 -0.75
C ASP A 203 5.04 -3.58 -0.33
N SER A 204 4.41 -2.77 -1.17
CA SER A 204 3.10 -2.16 -0.91
C SER A 204 1.95 -3.02 -1.46
N TRP A 205 1.45 -2.65 -2.64
CA TRP A 205 0.28 -3.35 -3.20
C TRP A 205 0.55 -4.81 -3.58
N GLY A 206 1.76 -5.15 -4.04
CA GLY A 206 2.14 -6.54 -4.30
C GLY A 206 2.05 -7.41 -3.05
N HIS A 207 2.60 -6.92 -1.94
CA HIS A 207 2.49 -7.61 -0.64
C HIS A 207 1.04 -7.71 -0.17
N ALA A 208 0.30 -6.59 -0.21
CA ALA A 208 -1.10 -6.57 0.26
C ALA A 208 -2.01 -7.46 -0.61
N LEU A 209 -1.84 -7.46 -1.95
CA LEU A 209 -2.55 -8.35 -2.86
C LEU A 209 -2.26 -9.82 -2.58
N LYS A 210 -0.97 -10.16 -2.35
CA LYS A 210 -0.53 -11.54 -2.10
C LYS A 210 -0.98 -12.07 -0.75
N THR A 211 -0.88 -11.26 0.30
CA THR A 211 -1.02 -11.71 1.69
C THR A 211 -2.31 -11.29 2.37
N ARG A 212 -3.05 -10.34 1.77
CA ARG A 212 -4.19 -9.64 2.39
C ARG A 212 -3.85 -8.99 3.74
N ARG A 213 -2.64 -8.48 3.86
CA ARG A 213 -2.16 -7.79 5.06
C ARG A 213 -1.85 -6.33 4.75
N VAL A 214 -1.98 -5.50 5.77
CA VAL A 214 -1.54 -4.09 5.72
C VAL A 214 -0.06 -4.03 5.44
N SER A 215 0.35 -3.16 4.54
CA SER A 215 1.74 -2.88 4.23
C SER A 215 2.01 -1.38 4.19
N LEU A 216 3.16 -0.98 4.70
CA LEU A 216 3.70 0.37 4.61
C LEU A 216 5.05 0.30 3.91
N SER A 217 5.23 1.07 2.85
CA SER A 217 6.51 1.15 2.15
C SER A 217 6.99 2.58 1.95
N ILE A 218 8.30 2.70 1.76
CA ILE A 218 8.94 3.94 1.35
C ILE A 218 9.03 3.91 -0.17
N PRO A 219 8.41 4.87 -0.89
CA PRO A 219 8.46 4.93 -2.34
C PRO A 219 9.89 4.89 -2.87
N CYS A 220 10.15 3.97 -3.80
CA CYS A 220 11.45 3.77 -4.41
C CYS A 220 11.81 4.88 -5.40
N PHE A 221 13.03 4.86 -5.93
CA PHE A 221 13.47 5.83 -6.94
C PHE A 221 12.53 5.86 -8.15
N ALA A 222 12.08 4.69 -8.63
CA ALA A 222 11.20 4.61 -9.78
C ALA A 222 9.82 5.23 -9.53
N GLU A 223 9.23 5.05 -8.35
CA GLU A 223 7.97 5.71 -7.99
C GLU A 223 8.14 7.23 -7.91
N ARG A 224 9.26 7.72 -7.38
CA ARG A 224 9.55 9.17 -7.37
C ARG A 224 9.76 9.69 -8.78
N ARG A 225 10.60 9.02 -9.58
CA ARG A 225 10.97 9.44 -10.93
C ARG A 225 9.82 9.36 -11.93
N TYR A 226 9.06 8.27 -11.93
CA TYR A 226 7.99 8.00 -12.89
C TYR A 226 6.60 8.27 -12.34
N GLY A 227 6.38 8.02 -11.07
CA GLY A 227 5.09 8.25 -10.40
C GLY A 227 4.95 9.63 -9.77
N GLY A 228 6.00 10.47 -9.77
CA GLY A 228 5.94 11.82 -9.20
C GLY A 228 5.60 11.84 -7.72
N VAL A 229 6.03 10.82 -6.97
CA VAL A 229 5.83 10.75 -5.52
C VAL A 229 6.78 11.73 -4.84
N ALA A 230 6.25 12.57 -3.94
CA ALA A 230 7.03 13.57 -3.22
C ALA A 230 7.96 12.92 -2.17
N ASP A 231 9.03 13.64 -1.80
CA ASP A 231 10.06 13.11 -0.89
C ASP A 231 9.53 12.81 0.51
N ASP A 232 8.50 13.52 0.94
CA ASP A 232 7.84 13.35 2.23
C ASP A 232 6.68 12.33 2.20
N GLU A 233 6.37 11.74 1.05
CA GLU A 233 5.32 10.74 0.93
C GLU A 233 5.81 9.33 1.21
N MET A 234 4.98 8.58 1.96
CA MET A 234 5.02 7.14 2.15
C MET A 234 3.78 6.52 1.52
N LEU A 235 3.80 5.22 1.28
CA LEU A 235 2.69 4.49 0.66
C LEU A 235 2.13 3.45 1.63
N MET A 236 0.85 3.55 1.92
CA MET A 236 0.07 2.56 2.66
C MET A 236 -0.78 1.74 1.70
N ALA A 237 -0.73 0.42 1.85
CA ALA A 237 -1.59 -0.53 1.16
C ALA A 237 -2.30 -1.41 2.17
N CYS A 238 -3.60 -1.61 2.02
CA CYS A 238 -4.37 -2.45 2.93
C CYS A 238 -5.59 -3.07 2.25
N PRO A 239 -6.07 -4.22 2.74
CA PRO A 239 -7.38 -4.75 2.38
C PRO A 239 -8.51 -3.77 2.76
N PRO A 240 -9.67 -3.79 2.09
CA PRO A 240 -10.80 -2.90 2.39
C PRO A 240 -11.31 -2.99 3.83
N GLU A 241 -11.29 -4.18 4.42
CA GLU A 241 -11.68 -4.39 5.81
C GLU A 241 -10.75 -3.70 6.82
N ASP A 242 -9.47 -3.62 6.49
CA ASP A 242 -8.50 -2.90 7.30
C ASP A 242 -8.64 -1.38 7.13
N LEU A 243 -9.00 -0.90 5.94
CA LEU A 243 -9.37 0.49 5.73
C LEU A 243 -10.56 0.88 6.62
N GLN A 244 -11.63 0.05 6.64
CA GLN A 244 -12.80 0.28 7.49
C GLN A 244 -12.42 0.30 8.97
N ARG A 245 -11.60 -0.66 9.42
CA ARG A 245 -11.10 -0.74 10.80
C ARG A 245 -10.31 0.51 11.18
N ALA A 246 -9.40 0.94 10.32
CA ALA A 246 -8.57 2.13 10.56
C ALA A 246 -9.40 3.41 10.61
N VAL A 247 -10.34 3.61 9.69
CA VAL A 247 -11.22 4.79 9.68
C VAL A 247 -12.06 4.85 10.96
N THR A 248 -12.62 3.73 11.39
CA THR A 248 -13.35 3.65 12.67
C THR A 248 -12.47 4.05 13.85
N GLY A 249 -11.23 3.56 13.88
CA GLY A 249 -10.26 3.90 14.93
C GLY A 249 -9.82 5.36 14.88
N LEU A 250 -9.57 5.91 13.69
CA LEU A 250 -9.24 7.33 13.49
C LEU A 250 -10.35 8.25 13.99
N GLN A 251 -11.62 7.88 13.79
CA GLN A 251 -12.76 8.62 14.35
C GLN A 251 -12.74 8.61 15.89
N GLY A 252 -12.41 7.45 16.49
CA GLY A 252 -12.26 7.33 17.94
C GLY A 252 -11.11 8.19 18.48
N LEU A 253 -9.95 8.10 17.85
CA LEU A 253 -8.77 8.93 18.17
C LEU A 253 -9.07 10.43 18.04
N SER A 254 -9.76 10.83 16.96
CA SER A 254 -10.13 12.23 16.74
C SER A 254 -11.06 12.77 17.83
N LYS A 255 -12.01 11.96 18.32
CA LYS A 255 -12.89 12.31 19.46
C LYS A 255 -12.09 12.43 20.76
N ALA A 256 -10.99 11.67 20.91
CA ALA A 256 -10.09 11.77 22.04
C ALA A 256 -9.06 12.92 21.94
N GLY A 257 -9.12 13.73 20.86
CA GLY A 257 -8.20 14.86 20.64
C GLY A 257 -6.92 14.50 19.85
N LEU A 258 -6.71 13.23 19.51
CA LEU A 258 -5.57 12.77 18.72
C LEU A 258 -5.92 12.80 17.23
N ARG A 259 -5.55 13.89 16.57
CA ARG A 259 -5.97 14.17 15.17
C ARG A 259 -4.88 14.79 14.33
N TYR A 260 -5.03 14.69 13.03
CA TYR A 260 -4.16 15.37 12.08
C TYR A 260 -4.69 16.81 11.78
N PRO A 261 -3.81 17.83 11.65
CA PRO A 261 -2.36 17.74 11.84
C PRO A 261 -2.00 17.58 13.33
N ILE A 262 -0.91 16.87 13.59
CA ILE A 262 -0.36 16.73 14.93
C ILE A 262 0.32 18.06 15.28
N MET A 263 -0.24 18.79 16.24
CA MET A 263 0.30 20.07 16.65
C MET A 263 1.38 19.85 17.71
N PRO A 264 2.61 20.33 17.48
CA PRO A 264 3.65 20.29 18.52
C PRO A 264 3.27 21.24 19.65
N PHE A 265 3.64 20.89 20.87
CA PHE A 265 3.57 21.82 21.98
C PHE A 265 4.64 22.91 21.80
N GLY A 266 4.22 24.15 21.74
CA GLY A 266 5.13 25.27 21.93
C GLY A 266 5.55 25.37 23.40
N PRO A 267 6.63 26.09 23.73
CA PRO A 267 7.12 26.25 25.11
C PRO A 267 6.08 26.83 26.09
N GLN A 268 5.02 27.41 25.58
CA GLN A 268 3.94 28.04 26.35
C GLN A 268 2.56 27.44 26.07
N ALA A 269 2.47 26.39 25.23
CA ALA A 269 1.21 25.76 24.91
C ALA A 269 0.85 24.75 26.01
N GLU A 270 -0.30 24.93 26.62
CA GLU A 270 -0.88 23.90 27.47
C GLU A 270 -1.31 22.70 26.59
N PRO A 271 -1.07 21.46 27.05
CA PRO A 271 -1.55 20.28 26.36
C PRO A 271 -3.06 20.35 26.21
N ALA A 272 -3.60 19.89 25.10
CA ALA A 272 -5.03 19.68 24.96
C ALA A 272 -5.53 18.86 26.16
N GLU A 273 -6.67 19.24 26.72
CA GLU A 273 -7.19 18.70 28.00
C GLU A 273 -7.19 17.16 28.08
N GLY A 274 -7.49 16.48 26.97
CA GLY A 274 -7.45 15.02 26.88
C GLY A 274 -6.04 14.42 27.02
N MET A 275 -5.00 15.11 26.51
CA MET A 275 -3.61 14.69 26.64
C MET A 275 -3.06 15.04 28.02
N ALA A 276 -3.39 16.20 28.59
CA ALA A 276 -3.03 16.55 29.95
C ALA A 276 -3.50 15.49 30.94
N LYS A 277 -4.73 14.98 30.77
CA LYS A 277 -5.27 13.89 31.59
C LYS A 277 -4.53 12.56 31.41
N SER A 278 -3.99 12.27 30.21
CA SER A 278 -3.24 11.02 29.95
C SER A 278 -1.84 11.05 30.55
N TYR A 279 -1.23 12.24 30.71
CA TYR A 279 0.09 12.42 31.32
C TYR A 279 0.04 12.70 32.82
N ALA A 280 -1.07 13.22 33.31
CA ALA A 280 -1.22 13.56 34.73
C ALA A 280 -1.30 12.34 35.66
N GLY A 281 -1.23 11.12 35.13
CA GLY A 281 -1.37 9.90 35.93
C GLY A 281 -2.72 9.86 36.69
N LYS A 282 -3.40 8.76 36.70
CA LYS A 282 -4.46 8.53 37.66
C LYS A 282 -3.77 8.44 39.02
N SER A 283 -3.73 9.56 39.76
CA SER A 283 -3.45 9.54 41.20
C SER A 283 -4.54 8.77 41.93
#